data_dade35ebe1eaf9fd14e197f9b233f87f
#
_entry.id   dade35ebe1eaf9fd14e197f9b233f87f
#
_cell.length_a   1.000
_cell.length_b   1.000
_cell.length_c   1.000
_cell.angle_alpha   90.00
_cell.angle_beta   90.00
_cell.angle_gamma   90.00
#
_symmetry.space_group_name_H-M   'P 1'
#
loop_
_entity.id
_entity.type
_entity.pdbx_description
1 polymer ?
#
loop_
_entity_poly.entity_id
_entity_poly.type
_entity_poly.pdbx_seq_one_letter_code
_entity_poly.pdbx_strand_id
1 'polypeptide(L)'
;MPELPEVETTKASLVPLLGQQVVDIKVFQPKLRWMMPDNLDELVNYTLESVERRAKYLILNFLPVAVQNNAAMSASKIEPRQLLIHLGMSGSLQQHSYGTDKRKHDHLVVVFNDTANNKSQLHYYDPRRFGSVLWHEDYGNKLLDHLGPEPLSKDFTADYLYNLIQRRDLSSQDGNGSSADNTKTNKRLKPISRVIKSVIMEQEVVVGVGNIYATESLYLSGIHPATPASQISYDQIVILVNHIK
;
A
#
# COMPACT_ATOMS: atom_id res chain seq x y z
N MET A 1 4.79 13.88 0.99
CA MET A 1 3.85 12.74 0.85
C MET A 1 4.59 11.52 1.32
N PRO A 2 4.07 10.73 2.26
CA PRO A 2 4.71 9.48 2.65
C PRO A 2 4.97 8.61 1.42
N GLU A 3 6.23 8.23 1.23
CA GLU A 3 6.67 7.29 0.22
C GLU A 3 6.83 5.90 0.87
N LEU A 4 7.37 4.93 0.18
CA LEU A 4 7.42 3.56 0.71
C LEU A 4 8.12 3.46 2.09
N PRO A 5 9.30 4.09 2.32
CA PRO A 5 9.98 3.96 3.61
C PRO A 5 9.21 4.56 4.79
N GLU A 6 8.51 5.67 4.59
CA GLU A 6 7.71 6.29 5.65
C GLU A 6 6.49 5.42 6.00
N VAL A 7 5.90 4.75 4.99
CA VAL A 7 4.80 3.80 5.23
C VAL A 7 5.31 2.54 5.94
N GLU A 8 6.50 2.03 5.57
CA GLU A 8 7.12 0.89 6.25
C GLU A 8 7.49 1.24 7.70
N THR A 9 8.02 2.45 7.95
CA THR A 9 8.27 2.95 9.31
C THR A 9 6.99 3.04 10.12
N THR A 10 5.90 3.52 9.51
CA THR A 10 4.58 3.54 10.16
C THR A 10 4.13 2.13 10.50
N LYS A 11 4.24 1.19 9.56
CA LYS A 11 3.93 -0.23 9.82
C LYS A 11 4.72 -0.76 11.03
N ALA A 12 6.04 -0.53 11.06
CA ALA A 12 6.89 -0.96 12.16
C ALA A 12 6.48 -0.34 13.51
N SER A 13 6.01 0.91 13.51
CA SER A 13 5.54 1.58 14.71
C SER A 13 4.26 0.98 15.29
N LEU A 14 3.50 0.20 14.50
CA LEU A 14 2.26 -0.45 14.98
C LEU A 14 2.51 -1.83 15.63
N VAL A 15 3.72 -2.36 15.58
CA VAL A 15 4.07 -3.66 16.18
C VAL A 15 3.63 -3.79 17.65
N PRO A 16 3.77 -2.77 18.52
CA PRO A 16 3.32 -2.87 19.91
C PRO A 16 1.81 -3.11 20.07
N LEU A 17 1.00 -2.85 19.06
CA LEU A 17 -0.45 -3.09 19.09
C LEU A 17 -0.85 -4.51 18.68
N LEU A 18 0.09 -5.30 18.16
CA LEU A 18 -0.20 -6.68 17.75
C LEU A 18 -0.62 -7.51 18.97
N GLY A 19 -1.66 -8.33 18.80
CA GLY A 19 -2.25 -9.12 19.85
C GLY A 19 -3.18 -8.35 20.78
N GLN A 20 -3.32 -7.02 20.63
CA GLN A 20 -4.22 -6.22 21.45
C GLN A 20 -5.64 -6.20 20.88
N GLN A 21 -6.62 -6.19 21.79
CA GLN A 21 -8.04 -6.17 21.46
C GLN A 21 -8.53 -4.73 21.24
N VAL A 22 -9.31 -4.52 20.21
CA VAL A 22 -10.06 -3.27 20.01
C VAL A 22 -11.23 -3.22 21.00
N VAL A 23 -11.31 -2.17 21.80
CA VAL A 23 -12.36 -1.98 22.81
C VAL A 23 -13.25 -0.76 22.56
N ASP A 24 -12.81 0.19 21.76
CA ASP A 24 -13.63 1.34 21.34
C ASP A 24 -13.10 1.93 20.04
N ILE A 25 -13.98 2.47 19.20
CA ILE A 25 -13.65 3.19 17.97
C ILE A 25 -14.48 4.45 17.87
N LYS A 26 -13.80 5.58 17.59
CA LYS A 26 -14.46 6.87 17.41
C LYS A 26 -14.06 7.52 16.10
N VAL A 27 -15.01 7.70 15.20
CA VAL A 27 -14.87 8.47 13.98
C VAL A 27 -15.34 9.89 14.21
N PHE A 28 -14.43 10.86 14.06
CA PHE A 28 -14.73 12.29 14.25
C PHE A 28 -14.97 13.02 12.93
N GLN A 29 -14.32 12.55 11.85
CA GLN A 29 -14.50 13.09 10.52
C GLN A 29 -14.45 11.96 9.49
N PRO A 30 -15.61 11.48 9.03
CA PRO A 30 -15.66 10.34 8.11
C PRO A 30 -15.26 10.71 6.68
N LYS A 31 -15.34 11.99 6.29
CA LYS A 31 -15.04 12.42 4.93
C LYS A 31 -13.57 12.75 4.76
N LEU A 32 -12.80 11.76 4.32
CA LEU A 32 -11.45 11.90 3.77
C LEU A 32 -11.49 11.98 2.25
N ARG A 33 -10.44 11.51 1.57
CA ARG A 33 -10.47 11.32 0.10
C ARG A 33 -11.63 10.42 -0.32
N TRP A 34 -11.92 9.41 0.48
CA TRP A 34 -13.07 8.52 0.41
C TRP A 34 -13.82 8.60 1.72
N MET A 35 -15.11 8.26 1.73
CA MET A 35 -15.84 8.13 2.98
C MET A 35 -15.29 6.93 3.75
N MET A 36 -15.03 7.11 5.05
CA MET A 36 -14.79 5.98 5.94
C MET A 36 -16.05 5.11 6.04
N PRO A 37 -15.91 3.80 6.21
CA PRO A 37 -17.05 2.96 6.55
C PRO A 37 -17.78 3.48 7.79
N ASP A 38 -19.09 3.41 7.78
CA ASP A 38 -19.94 3.81 8.90
C ASP A 38 -20.05 2.75 10.00
N ASN A 39 -19.59 1.53 9.69
CA ASN A 39 -19.62 0.35 10.55
C ASN A 39 -18.22 -0.06 11.07
N LEU A 40 -17.29 0.88 11.25
CA LEU A 40 -15.97 0.58 11.82
C LEU A 40 -16.03 0.03 13.26
N ASP A 41 -17.09 0.32 13.99
CA ASP A 41 -17.37 -0.21 15.33
C ASP A 41 -17.56 -1.74 15.36
N GLU A 42 -17.83 -2.37 14.21
CA GLU A 42 -17.78 -3.84 14.07
C GLU A 42 -16.44 -4.45 14.49
N LEU A 43 -15.33 -3.68 14.46
CA LEU A 43 -14.02 -4.13 14.94
C LEU A 43 -13.91 -4.22 16.47
N VAL A 44 -14.87 -3.71 17.23
CA VAL A 44 -14.89 -3.89 18.69
C VAL A 44 -14.97 -5.39 18.99
N ASN A 45 -14.11 -5.85 19.91
CA ASN A 45 -13.88 -7.26 20.23
C ASN A 45 -13.09 -8.05 19.16
N TYR A 46 -12.44 -7.38 18.23
CA TYR A 46 -11.43 -8.00 17.38
C TYR A 46 -10.03 -7.71 17.93
N THR A 47 -9.10 -8.59 17.62
CA THR A 47 -7.66 -8.46 17.95
C THR A 47 -6.90 -8.08 16.69
N LEU A 48 -5.99 -7.11 16.77
CA LEU A 48 -5.07 -6.78 15.68
C LEU A 48 -4.02 -7.89 15.57
N GLU A 49 -4.14 -8.75 14.57
CA GLU A 49 -3.28 -9.92 14.36
C GLU A 49 -1.98 -9.56 13.65
N SER A 50 -2.09 -8.79 12.58
CA SER A 50 -0.93 -8.39 11.80
C SER A 50 -1.15 -7.08 11.08
N VAL A 51 -0.04 -6.45 10.67
CA VAL A 51 -0.02 -5.28 9.82
C VAL A 51 0.89 -5.57 8.64
N GLU A 52 0.33 -5.51 7.44
CA GLU A 52 1.03 -5.69 6.18
C GLU A 52 1.15 -4.36 5.44
N ARG A 53 2.06 -4.30 4.48
CA ARG A 53 2.16 -3.18 3.55
C ARG A 53 2.15 -3.69 2.11
N ARG A 54 1.35 -3.05 1.29
CA ARG A 54 1.43 -3.18 -0.17
C ARG A 54 1.54 -1.78 -0.76
N ALA A 55 2.61 -1.49 -1.47
CA ALA A 55 2.89 -0.14 -1.97
C ALA A 55 2.87 0.91 -0.83
N LYS A 56 2.02 1.92 -0.95
CA LYS A 56 1.81 2.97 0.06
C LYS A 56 0.55 2.72 0.92
N TYR A 57 0.03 1.51 0.90
CA TYR A 57 -1.11 1.07 1.70
C TYR A 57 -0.64 0.21 2.87
N LEU A 58 -1.25 0.44 4.03
CA LEU A 58 -1.21 -0.45 5.19
C LEU A 58 -2.46 -1.31 5.19
N ILE A 59 -2.29 -2.59 5.45
CA ILE A 59 -3.37 -3.57 5.59
C ILE A 59 -3.33 -4.05 7.03
N LEU A 60 -4.32 -3.67 7.83
CA LEU A 60 -4.45 -4.08 9.22
C LEU A 60 -5.40 -5.27 9.27
N ASN A 61 -4.89 -6.41 9.70
CA ASN A 61 -5.64 -7.67 9.79
C ASN A 61 -6.17 -7.87 11.20
N PHE A 62 -7.48 -8.07 11.31
CA PHE A 62 -8.16 -8.26 12.58
C PHE A 62 -8.83 -9.62 12.64
N LEU A 63 -8.64 -10.33 13.76
CA LEU A 63 -9.30 -11.60 14.05
C LEU A 63 -10.31 -11.40 15.21
N PRO A 64 -11.47 -12.04 15.13
CA PRO A 64 -12.44 -11.99 16.22
C PRO A 64 -11.85 -12.68 17.45
N VAL A 65 -12.08 -12.10 18.62
CA VAL A 65 -11.75 -12.75 19.89
C VAL A 65 -12.64 -13.99 20.02
N ALA A 66 -12.05 -15.18 20.04
CA ALA A 66 -12.79 -16.40 20.25
C ALA A 66 -13.52 -16.30 21.61
N VAL A 67 -14.85 -16.35 21.59
CA VAL A 67 -15.64 -16.38 22.83
C VAL A 67 -15.36 -17.73 23.51
N GLN A 68 -14.48 -17.72 24.48
CA GLN A 68 -14.20 -18.85 25.37
C GLN A 68 -15.37 -19.05 26.36
N ASN A 69 -16.60 -19.19 25.87
CA ASN A 69 -17.69 -19.56 26.74
C ASN A 69 -18.66 -20.51 26.01
N ASN A 70 -18.78 -21.70 26.60
CA ASN A 70 -19.78 -22.71 26.33
C ASN A 70 -21.21 -22.14 26.28
N ALA A 71 -21.64 -21.72 25.13
CA ALA A 71 -23.04 -21.63 24.80
C ALA A 71 -23.17 -21.90 23.30
N ALA A 72 -23.94 -22.89 22.94
CA ALA A 72 -24.38 -23.18 21.59
C ALA A 72 -25.23 -22.01 21.07
N MET A 73 -24.59 -20.92 20.73
CA MET A 73 -25.17 -19.88 19.90
C MET A 73 -24.70 -20.13 18.48
N SER A 74 -25.66 -20.20 17.56
CA SER A 74 -25.46 -20.37 16.13
C SER A 74 -24.23 -19.58 15.70
N ALA A 75 -23.24 -20.31 15.17
CA ALA A 75 -22.05 -19.72 14.55
C ALA A 75 -22.47 -18.91 13.31
N SER A 76 -22.94 -17.68 13.53
CA SER A 76 -22.77 -16.67 12.50
C SER A 76 -21.25 -16.59 12.31
N LYS A 77 -20.77 -16.93 11.12
CA LYS A 77 -19.36 -16.87 10.76
C LYS A 77 -18.83 -15.46 11.07
N ILE A 78 -18.21 -15.31 12.22
CA ILE A 78 -17.45 -14.10 12.51
C ILE A 78 -16.16 -14.24 11.70
N GLU A 79 -16.09 -13.51 10.61
CA GLU A 79 -14.98 -13.60 9.65
C GLU A 79 -13.87 -12.61 10.01
N PRO A 80 -12.60 -12.90 9.66
CA PRO A 80 -11.53 -11.92 9.75
C PRO A 80 -11.90 -10.64 9.00
N ARG A 81 -11.47 -9.49 9.51
CA ARG A 81 -11.71 -8.18 8.88
C ARG A 81 -10.38 -7.52 8.56
N GLN A 82 -10.34 -6.78 7.48
CA GLN A 82 -9.12 -6.08 7.06
C GLN A 82 -9.42 -4.61 6.78
N LEU A 83 -8.65 -3.71 7.41
CA LEU A 83 -8.65 -2.29 7.05
C LEU A 83 -7.52 -1.98 6.09
N LEU A 84 -7.86 -1.30 5.01
CA LEU A 84 -6.93 -0.74 4.04
C LEU A 84 -6.75 0.76 4.33
N ILE A 85 -5.55 1.15 4.74
CA ILE A 85 -5.24 2.54 5.11
C ILE A 85 -4.21 3.12 4.16
N HIS A 86 -4.49 4.31 3.62
CA HIS A 86 -3.54 5.10 2.85
C HIS A 86 -3.32 6.45 3.55
N LEU A 87 -2.06 6.81 3.80
CA LEU A 87 -1.73 8.03 4.54
C LEU A 87 -1.92 9.33 3.74
N GLY A 88 -2.13 9.23 2.43
CA GLY A 88 -2.28 10.40 1.57
C GLY A 88 -1.02 11.23 1.50
N MET A 89 -1.13 12.52 1.74
CA MET A 89 0.01 13.46 1.69
C MET A 89 0.50 13.92 3.06
N SER A 90 -0.32 13.82 4.09
CA SER A 90 -0.05 14.34 5.44
C SER A 90 -0.57 13.44 6.55
N GLY A 91 -1.14 12.28 6.18
CA GLY A 91 -1.68 11.34 7.14
C GLY A 91 -0.59 10.63 7.94
N SER A 92 -0.90 10.32 9.17
CA SER A 92 -0.08 9.50 10.06
C SER A 92 -0.95 8.69 11.02
N LEU A 93 -0.42 7.53 11.42
CA LEU A 93 -0.96 6.73 12.52
C LEU A 93 -0.02 6.88 13.72
N GLN A 94 -0.54 7.31 14.85
CA GLN A 94 0.26 7.61 16.03
C GLN A 94 -0.35 6.95 17.26
N GLN A 95 0.49 6.21 18.00
CA GLN A 95 0.09 5.63 19.27
C GLN A 95 0.21 6.66 20.39
N HIS A 96 -0.76 6.65 21.29
CA HIS A 96 -0.84 7.52 22.46
C HIS A 96 -1.28 6.73 23.70
N SER A 97 -0.94 7.25 24.86
CA SER A 97 -1.48 6.74 26.12
C SER A 97 -3.02 6.90 26.15
N TYR A 98 -3.69 5.99 26.81
CA TYR A 98 -5.14 6.08 26.99
C TYR A 98 -5.53 7.40 27.69
N GLY A 99 -6.58 8.04 27.19
CA GLY A 99 -7.05 9.32 27.68
C GLY A 99 -6.35 10.54 27.07
N THR A 100 -5.46 10.35 26.08
CA THR A 100 -4.91 11.48 25.32
C THR A 100 -6.02 12.16 24.52
N ASP A 101 -6.11 13.50 24.69
CA ASP A 101 -7.08 14.29 23.96
C ASP A 101 -6.83 14.27 22.45
N LYS A 102 -7.91 14.17 21.70
CA LYS A 102 -7.81 14.23 20.24
C LYS A 102 -7.40 15.63 19.77
N ARG A 103 -6.53 15.69 18.80
CA ARG A 103 -6.15 16.93 18.10
C ARG A 103 -7.20 17.31 17.05
N LYS A 104 -7.13 18.55 16.56
CA LYS A 104 -8.03 19.10 15.54
C LYS A 104 -8.19 18.20 14.30
N HIS A 105 -7.14 17.51 13.89
CA HIS A 105 -7.10 16.71 12.68
C HIS A 105 -6.95 15.19 12.93
N ASP A 106 -7.22 14.75 14.15
CA ASP A 106 -7.43 13.33 14.45
C ASP A 106 -8.86 12.97 14.01
N HIS A 107 -8.95 12.18 12.96
CA HIS A 107 -10.22 11.84 12.31
C HIS A 107 -10.79 10.52 12.77
N LEU A 108 -9.94 9.61 13.24
CA LEU A 108 -10.27 8.31 13.78
C LEU A 108 -9.39 8.06 15.02
N VAL A 109 -9.99 7.54 16.07
CA VAL A 109 -9.30 7.03 17.27
C VAL A 109 -9.78 5.62 17.53
N VAL A 110 -8.84 4.68 17.59
CA VAL A 110 -9.08 3.29 17.96
C VAL A 110 -8.46 3.05 19.33
N VAL A 111 -9.23 2.53 20.27
CA VAL A 111 -8.76 2.18 21.61
C VAL A 111 -8.46 0.69 21.67
N PHE A 112 -7.25 0.37 22.06
CA PHE A 112 -6.76 -1.00 22.24
C PHE A 112 -6.62 -1.33 23.72
N ASN A 113 -6.72 -2.61 24.05
CA ASN A 113 -6.51 -3.17 25.36
C ASN A 113 -5.57 -4.36 25.26
N ASP A 114 -4.49 -4.37 26.04
CA ASP A 114 -3.56 -5.47 26.08
C ASP A 114 -4.04 -6.60 27.02
N THR A 115 -3.29 -7.70 27.08
CA THR A 115 -3.63 -8.85 27.94
C THR A 115 -3.53 -8.54 29.44
N ALA A 116 -2.80 -7.48 29.81
CA ALA A 116 -2.71 -6.99 31.20
C ALA A 116 -3.76 -5.93 31.53
N ASN A 117 -4.72 -5.71 30.61
CA ASN A 117 -5.79 -4.74 30.71
C ASN A 117 -5.33 -3.27 30.70
N ASN A 118 -4.15 -2.99 30.15
CA ASN A 118 -3.70 -1.62 29.89
C ASN A 118 -4.26 -1.13 28.57
N LYS A 119 -4.80 0.08 28.56
CA LYS A 119 -5.36 0.69 27.37
C LYS A 119 -4.37 1.62 26.69
N SER A 120 -4.44 1.67 25.37
CA SER A 120 -3.73 2.61 24.51
C SER A 120 -4.66 3.14 23.41
N GLN A 121 -4.23 4.16 22.70
CA GLN A 121 -4.99 4.76 21.61
C GLN A 121 -4.14 4.83 20.35
N LEU A 122 -4.75 4.56 19.21
CA LEU A 122 -4.18 4.81 17.89
C LEU A 122 -4.98 5.92 17.22
N HIS A 123 -4.33 7.04 16.93
CA HIS A 123 -4.94 8.19 16.29
C HIS A 123 -4.56 8.24 14.82
N TYR A 124 -5.55 8.35 13.94
CA TYR A 124 -5.34 8.68 12.54
C TYR A 124 -5.45 10.20 12.36
N TYR A 125 -4.30 10.83 12.15
CA TYR A 125 -4.16 12.28 11.97
C TYR A 125 -3.95 12.60 10.49
N ASP A 126 -4.75 13.47 9.88
CA ASP A 126 -4.57 13.90 8.48
C ASP A 126 -5.15 15.30 8.21
N PRO A 127 -4.35 16.37 8.34
CA PRO A 127 -4.81 17.76 8.16
C PRO A 127 -5.40 18.02 6.77
N ARG A 128 -4.90 17.36 5.74
CA ARG A 128 -5.31 17.59 4.35
C ARG A 128 -6.44 16.68 3.89
N ARG A 129 -6.72 15.62 4.62
CA ARG A 129 -7.77 14.62 4.32
C ARG A 129 -7.63 13.95 2.95
N PHE A 130 -6.38 13.73 2.51
CA PHE A 130 -6.06 13.03 1.26
C PHE A 130 -5.77 11.54 1.45
N GLY A 131 -5.80 11.09 2.69
CA GLY A 131 -5.72 9.68 3.00
C GLY A 131 -7.06 8.96 2.93
N SER A 132 -7.06 7.69 3.30
CA SER A 132 -8.25 6.86 3.34
C SER A 132 -8.15 5.78 4.41
N VAL A 133 -9.30 5.40 4.95
CA VAL A 133 -9.52 4.23 5.80
C VAL A 133 -10.73 3.51 5.22
N LEU A 134 -10.56 2.29 4.74
CA LEU A 134 -11.55 1.55 3.94
C LEU A 134 -11.55 0.09 4.36
N TRP A 135 -12.65 -0.62 4.13
CA TRP A 135 -12.62 -2.07 4.19
C TRP A 135 -11.87 -2.63 2.99
N HIS A 136 -10.97 -3.59 3.24
CA HIS A 136 -10.19 -4.23 2.18
C HIS A 136 -11.09 -5.03 1.23
N GLU A 137 -12.12 -5.70 1.75
CA GLU A 137 -13.08 -6.47 0.96
C GLU A 137 -13.80 -5.65 -0.11
N ASP A 138 -14.02 -4.35 0.13
CA ASP A 138 -14.73 -3.45 -0.80
C ASP A 138 -13.81 -2.83 -1.84
N TYR A 139 -12.55 -2.59 -1.49
CA TYR A 139 -11.64 -1.76 -2.27
C TYR A 139 -10.30 -2.42 -2.61
N GLY A 140 -9.93 -3.54 -1.97
CA GLY A 140 -8.63 -4.19 -2.15
C GLY A 140 -8.32 -4.45 -3.61
N ASN A 141 -9.17 -5.19 -4.30
CA ASN A 141 -8.97 -5.51 -5.72
C ASN A 141 -8.85 -4.24 -6.57
N LYS A 142 -9.72 -3.27 -6.36
CA LYS A 142 -9.73 -2.03 -7.14
C LYS A 142 -8.47 -1.19 -6.96
N LEU A 143 -7.92 -1.18 -5.74
CA LEU A 143 -6.80 -0.30 -5.37
C LEU A 143 -5.44 -1.00 -5.41
N LEU A 144 -5.39 -2.33 -5.36
CA LEU A 144 -4.14 -3.09 -5.24
C LEU A 144 -3.80 -3.96 -6.46
N ASP A 145 -4.78 -4.47 -7.23
CA ASP A 145 -4.51 -5.45 -8.30
C ASP A 145 -3.72 -4.88 -9.47
N HIS A 146 -3.88 -3.56 -9.74
CA HIS A 146 -3.16 -2.89 -10.83
C HIS A 146 -1.74 -2.45 -10.47
N LEU A 147 -1.33 -2.65 -9.21
CA LEU A 147 -0.04 -2.17 -8.72
C LEU A 147 1.12 -3.02 -9.26
N GLY A 148 2.16 -2.35 -9.73
CA GLY A 148 3.41 -2.95 -10.16
C GLY A 148 4.18 -3.65 -9.03
N PRO A 149 5.38 -4.16 -9.31
CA PRO A 149 6.21 -4.86 -8.33
C PRO A 149 6.70 -3.94 -7.21
N GLU A 150 6.94 -4.52 -6.04
CA GLU A 150 7.67 -3.87 -4.95
C GLU A 150 9.14 -3.66 -5.37
N PRO A 151 9.76 -2.50 -5.04
CA PRO A 151 11.14 -2.20 -5.45
C PRO A 151 12.15 -3.28 -5.01
N LEU A 152 12.00 -3.80 -3.79
CA LEU A 152 12.90 -4.81 -3.23
C LEU A 152 12.53 -6.25 -3.60
N SER A 153 11.47 -6.46 -4.39
CA SER A 153 11.12 -7.80 -4.84
C SER A 153 12.07 -8.29 -5.93
N LYS A 154 12.09 -9.62 -6.13
CA LYS A 154 12.80 -10.24 -7.26
C LYS A 154 12.20 -9.89 -8.62
N ASP A 155 10.95 -9.42 -8.65
CA ASP A 155 10.21 -9.13 -9.88
C ASP A 155 10.56 -7.74 -10.43
N PHE A 156 11.07 -6.81 -9.61
CA PHE A 156 11.55 -5.51 -10.08
C PHE A 156 13.02 -5.63 -10.54
N THR A 157 13.22 -5.85 -11.83
CA THR A 157 14.54 -6.01 -12.46
C THR A 157 14.77 -4.98 -13.56
N ALA A 158 16.00 -4.85 -14.00
CA ALA A 158 16.33 -4.01 -15.15
C ALA A 158 15.64 -4.50 -16.43
N ASP A 159 15.57 -5.82 -16.63
CA ASP A 159 14.86 -6.43 -17.76
C ASP A 159 13.36 -6.08 -17.71
N TYR A 160 12.74 -6.20 -16.54
CA TYR A 160 11.34 -5.81 -16.36
C TYR A 160 11.12 -4.35 -16.77
N LEU A 161 11.87 -3.40 -16.17
CA LEU A 161 11.66 -1.98 -16.42
C LEU A 161 11.98 -1.60 -17.87
N TYR A 162 13.07 -2.14 -18.43
CA TYR A 162 13.45 -1.87 -19.82
C TYR A 162 12.42 -2.40 -20.80
N ASN A 163 11.97 -3.66 -20.65
CA ASN A 163 10.96 -4.25 -21.52
C ASN A 163 9.61 -3.53 -21.43
N LEU A 164 9.20 -3.12 -20.22
CA LEU A 164 8.00 -2.31 -20.02
C LEU A 164 8.11 -0.97 -20.77
N ILE A 165 9.22 -0.26 -20.65
CA ILE A 165 9.46 1.02 -21.34
C ILE A 165 9.47 0.83 -22.86
N GLN A 166 10.15 -0.21 -23.36
CA GLN A 166 10.24 -0.52 -24.77
C GLN A 166 8.99 -1.21 -25.32
N ARG A 167 8.00 -1.52 -24.46
CA ARG A 167 6.79 -2.27 -24.79
C ARG A 167 7.07 -3.57 -25.54
N ARG A 168 8.08 -4.29 -25.07
CA ARG A 168 8.40 -5.63 -25.55
C ARG A 168 7.55 -6.63 -24.77
N ASP A 169 6.83 -7.50 -25.48
CA ASP A 169 6.06 -8.57 -24.83
C ASP A 169 7.02 -9.53 -24.11
N LEU A 170 6.87 -9.68 -22.80
CA LEU A 170 7.64 -10.64 -21.99
C LEU A 170 7.23 -12.10 -22.27
N SER A 171 6.17 -12.33 -23.05
CA SER A 171 5.64 -13.66 -23.39
C SER A 171 6.50 -14.45 -24.40
N SER A 172 7.60 -13.91 -24.89
CA SER A 172 8.41 -14.56 -25.95
C SER A 172 9.65 -15.31 -25.45
N GLN A 173 9.81 -15.55 -24.14
CA GLN A 173 11.00 -16.28 -23.63
C GLN A 173 10.78 -17.75 -23.30
N ASP A 174 9.57 -18.29 -23.41
CA ASP A 174 9.35 -19.73 -23.34
C ASP A 174 9.35 -20.32 -24.74
N GLY A 175 10.55 -20.74 -25.17
CA GLY A 175 10.72 -21.47 -26.41
C GLY A 175 10.10 -22.83 -26.34
N ASN A 176 8.94 -23.02 -26.94
CA ASN A 176 8.65 -24.25 -27.64
C ASN A 176 7.58 -24.02 -28.72
N GLY A 177 7.95 -24.35 -29.97
CA GLY A 177 7.16 -24.08 -31.12
C GLY A 177 5.90 -24.95 -31.21
N SER A 178 4.85 -24.35 -31.74
CA SER A 178 4.05 -24.99 -32.79
C SER A 178 3.16 -23.94 -33.46
N SER A 179 3.26 -23.96 -34.75
CA SER A 179 2.52 -23.19 -35.74
C SER A 179 1.02 -23.35 -35.63
N ALA A 180 0.28 -22.25 -35.71
CA ALA A 180 -0.95 -22.15 -36.52
C ALA A 180 -1.43 -20.68 -36.56
N ASP A 181 -1.31 -20.10 -37.70
CA ASP A 181 -2.19 -19.18 -38.40
C ASP A 181 -3.22 -18.39 -37.55
N ASN A 182 -2.91 -17.09 -37.33
CA ASN A 182 -3.95 -16.08 -37.25
C ASN A 182 -3.37 -14.69 -37.57
N THR A 183 -3.64 -14.22 -38.76
CA THR A 183 -3.45 -12.85 -39.26
C THR A 183 -4.26 -11.85 -38.43
N LYS A 184 -3.80 -11.52 -37.23
CA LYS A 184 -4.11 -10.25 -36.57
C LYS A 184 -2.83 -9.45 -36.51
N THR A 185 -2.75 -8.39 -37.30
CA THR A 185 -1.68 -7.40 -37.27
C THR A 185 -1.44 -6.93 -35.84
N ASN A 186 -0.47 -7.53 -35.16
CA ASN A 186 0.05 -7.04 -33.89
C ASN A 186 0.66 -5.66 -34.16
N LYS A 187 -0.12 -4.62 -33.94
CA LYS A 187 0.38 -3.23 -33.95
C LYS A 187 1.37 -3.13 -32.80
N ARG A 188 2.65 -3.28 -33.06
CA ARG A 188 3.73 -3.09 -32.09
C ARG A 188 3.51 -1.74 -31.41
N LEU A 189 3.23 -1.76 -30.12
CA LEU A 189 3.06 -0.53 -29.35
C LEU A 189 4.38 0.23 -29.36
N LYS A 190 4.29 1.57 -29.58
CA LYS A 190 5.49 2.43 -29.54
C LYS A 190 6.07 2.48 -28.12
N PRO A 191 7.39 2.52 -27.95
CA PRO A 191 8.02 2.73 -26.65
C PRO A 191 7.46 3.93 -25.89
N ILE A 192 7.56 3.90 -24.57
CA ILE A 192 7.07 4.98 -23.72
C ILE A 192 7.97 6.20 -23.88
N SER A 193 7.45 7.26 -24.50
CA SER A 193 8.17 8.51 -24.75
C SER A 193 7.97 9.58 -23.67
N ARG A 194 7.13 9.32 -22.67
CA ARG A 194 6.98 10.22 -21.51
C ARG A 194 8.29 10.32 -20.73
N VAL A 195 8.47 11.42 -19.97
CA VAL A 195 9.67 11.64 -19.18
C VAL A 195 9.83 10.56 -18.12
N ILE A 196 11.07 10.07 -17.96
CA ILE A 196 11.39 8.92 -17.10
C ILE A 196 10.90 9.11 -15.66
N LYS A 197 11.03 10.34 -15.12
CA LYS A 197 10.57 10.62 -13.76
C LYS A 197 9.08 10.33 -13.61
N SER A 198 8.23 10.71 -14.56
CA SER A 198 6.81 10.38 -14.51
C SER A 198 6.56 8.88 -14.58
N VAL A 199 7.34 8.17 -15.42
CA VAL A 199 7.18 6.72 -15.61
C VAL A 199 7.47 5.95 -14.32
N ILE A 200 8.61 6.22 -13.66
CA ILE A 200 8.97 5.51 -12.42
C ILE A 200 8.14 5.92 -11.19
N MET A 201 7.40 7.01 -11.28
CA MET A 201 6.46 7.42 -10.22
C MET A 201 5.07 6.77 -10.35
N GLU A 202 4.79 6.09 -11.47
CA GLU A 202 3.53 5.36 -11.66
C GLU A 202 3.54 4.08 -10.84
N GLN A 203 2.51 3.91 -10.01
CA GLN A 203 2.40 2.76 -9.12
C GLN A 203 2.15 1.43 -9.88
N GLU A 204 1.79 1.52 -11.16
CA GLU A 204 1.68 0.37 -12.08
C GLU A 204 3.05 -0.09 -12.59
N VAL A 205 4.04 0.79 -12.60
CA VAL A 205 5.42 0.52 -13.06
C VAL A 205 6.27 -0.02 -11.92
N VAL A 206 6.36 0.71 -10.84
CA VAL A 206 7.00 0.30 -9.59
C VAL A 206 6.31 0.99 -8.43
N VAL A 207 5.97 0.23 -7.41
CA VAL A 207 5.24 0.80 -6.29
C VAL A 207 6.15 1.55 -5.32
N GLY A 208 5.55 2.46 -4.56
CA GLY A 208 6.22 3.12 -3.44
C GLY A 208 7.10 4.32 -3.79
N VAL A 209 7.62 4.38 -5.01
CA VAL A 209 8.42 5.52 -5.49
C VAL A 209 7.54 6.76 -5.58
N GLY A 210 7.99 7.84 -4.96
CA GLY A 210 7.36 9.15 -5.02
C GLY A 210 8.32 10.18 -5.59
N ASN A 211 8.03 11.46 -5.32
CA ASN A 211 8.81 12.56 -5.91
C ASN A 211 10.24 12.63 -5.40
N ILE A 212 10.48 12.31 -4.12
CA ILE A 212 11.80 12.38 -3.49
C ILE A 212 12.67 11.26 -4.05
N TYR A 213 12.23 10.01 -3.88
CA TYR A 213 13.00 8.84 -4.35
C TYR A 213 13.21 8.81 -5.87
N ALA A 214 12.21 9.27 -6.66
CA ALA A 214 12.39 9.40 -8.11
C ALA A 214 13.47 10.42 -8.46
N THR A 215 13.53 11.54 -7.75
CA THR A 215 14.55 12.57 -8.00
C THR A 215 15.94 12.07 -7.61
N GLU A 216 16.07 11.47 -6.42
CA GLU A 216 17.35 10.99 -5.90
C GLU A 216 17.90 9.84 -6.73
N SER A 217 17.09 8.84 -7.06
CA SER A 217 17.52 7.70 -7.87
C SER A 217 17.96 8.12 -9.27
N LEU A 218 17.27 9.06 -9.91
CA LEU A 218 17.65 9.60 -11.21
C LEU A 218 18.95 10.41 -11.12
N TYR A 219 19.10 11.25 -10.08
CA TYR A 219 20.33 12.02 -9.85
C TYR A 219 21.54 11.10 -9.68
N LEU A 220 21.43 10.09 -8.81
CA LEU A 220 22.50 9.12 -8.57
C LEU A 220 22.82 8.28 -9.81
N SER A 221 21.85 8.08 -10.70
CA SER A 221 22.02 7.36 -11.96
C SER A 221 22.57 8.24 -13.08
N GLY A 222 22.78 9.54 -12.87
CA GLY A 222 23.19 10.48 -13.90
C GLY A 222 22.16 10.68 -15.02
N ILE A 223 20.88 10.45 -14.72
CA ILE A 223 19.79 10.55 -15.71
C ILE A 223 19.00 11.84 -15.45
N HIS A 224 18.94 12.71 -16.48
CA HIS A 224 18.10 13.90 -16.35
C HIS A 224 16.62 13.53 -16.25
N PRO A 225 15.85 14.04 -15.27
CA PRO A 225 14.47 13.60 -15.00
C PRO A 225 13.51 13.85 -16.16
N ALA A 226 13.78 14.80 -17.05
CA ALA A 226 12.98 15.07 -18.24
C ALA A 226 13.38 14.23 -19.47
N THR A 227 14.35 13.32 -19.37
CA THR A 227 14.72 12.44 -20.47
C THR A 227 13.53 11.55 -20.83
N PRO A 228 13.17 11.43 -22.12
CA PRO A 228 12.17 10.47 -22.57
C PRO A 228 12.59 9.04 -22.18
N ALA A 229 11.70 8.28 -21.56
CA ALA A 229 12.01 6.95 -21.06
C ALA A 229 12.55 6.02 -22.17
N SER A 230 11.99 6.13 -23.38
CA SER A 230 12.43 5.34 -24.56
C SER A 230 13.88 5.59 -24.99
N GLN A 231 14.50 6.69 -24.56
CA GLN A 231 15.88 7.05 -24.92
C GLN A 231 16.93 6.54 -23.93
N ILE A 232 16.48 5.98 -22.79
CA ILE A 232 17.39 5.48 -21.76
C ILE A 232 17.91 4.11 -22.18
N SER A 233 19.23 3.96 -22.16
CA SER A 233 19.88 2.70 -22.50
C SER A 233 19.63 1.63 -21.44
N TYR A 234 19.82 0.36 -21.81
CA TYR A 234 19.70 -0.75 -20.86
C TYR A 234 20.66 -0.61 -19.67
N ASP A 235 21.92 -0.20 -19.92
CA ASP A 235 22.91 -0.01 -18.85
C ASP A 235 22.50 1.09 -17.87
N GLN A 236 21.91 2.18 -18.37
CA GLN A 236 21.35 3.23 -17.52
C GLN A 236 20.15 2.73 -16.70
N ILE A 237 19.32 1.85 -17.27
CA ILE A 237 18.22 1.22 -16.53
C ILE A 237 18.74 0.31 -15.42
N VAL A 238 19.82 -0.46 -15.67
CA VAL A 238 20.47 -1.27 -14.62
C VAL A 238 20.90 -0.41 -13.44
N ILE A 239 21.56 0.72 -13.70
CA ILE A 239 22.00 1.66 -12.66
C ILE A 239 20.80 2.24 -11.94
N LEU A 240 19.77 2.68 -12.67
CA LEU A 240 18.55 3.27 -12.09
C LEU A 240 17.82 2.29 -11.18
N VAL A 241 17.64 1.04 -11.62
CA VAL A 241 16.98 0.01 -10.80
C VAL A 241 17.74 -0.24 -9.50
N ASN A 242 19.08 -0.24 -9.53
CA ASN A 242 19.90 -0.39 -8.34
C ASN A 242 19.76 0.78 -7.35
N HIS A 243 19.54 2.00 -7.85
CA HIS A 243 19.31 3.18 -6.99
C HIS A 243 17.85 3.32 -6.52
N ILE A 244 16.91 2.65 -7.15
CA ILE A 244 15.51 2.56 -6.67
C ILE A 244 15.39 1.52 -5.54
N LYS A 245 16.22 0.46 -5.57
CA LYS A 245 16.31 -0.56 -4.52
C LYS A 245 17.06 -0.06 -3.29
#